data_2830694eaa63b7049b6f972b567ad581
#
_entry.id   2830694eaa63b7049b6f972b567ad581
#
_cell.length_a   1.000
_cell.length_b   1.000
_cell.length_c   1.000
_cell.angle_alpha   90.00
_cell.angle_beta   90.00
_cell.angle_gamma   90.00
#
_symmetry.space_group_name_H-M   'P 1'
#
loop_
_entity.id
_entity.type
_entity.pdbx_description
1 polymer ?
#
loop_
_entity_poly.entity_id
_entity_poly.type
_entity_poly.pdbx_seq_one_letter_code
_entity_poly.pdbx_strand_id
1 'polypeptide(L)'
;KDYILKATDGILQRLGVDHLDSLLLHRPDALMEPSEITEAFDLLKSQGKVLDFGVSNQNPMMMELLKKEVKQPLVANQLQLSAAFSPAFESGFHVNMEGTVANMRDGSIFEYCRLNDVVIQAWSVLQHGYFEGVFVGSDKYPKLNAVLNRLADKYQISPSAVAIAWVLRYPAHMQAVIGTTKASRIIESSKATDIELTRKEWYEIYWASGKDLP
;
A
#
# COMPACT_ATOMS: atom_id res chain seq x y z
N LYS A 1 -8.35 -14.41 -18.84
CA LYS A 1 -8.14 -15.69 -18.17
C LYS A 1 -6.76 -16.28 -18.46
N ASP A 2 -6.46 -16.67 -19.72
CA ASP A 2 -5.24 -17.43 -20.07
C ASP A 2 -3.93 -16.73 -19.70
N TYR A 3 -3.91 -15.40 -19.80
CA TYR A 3 -2.77 -14.59 -19.37
C TYR A 3 -2.50 -14.75 -17.86
N ILE A 4 -3.53 -14.71 -17.03
CA ILE A 4 -3.40 -14.86 -15.56
C ILE A 4 -2.81 -16.24 -15.24
N LEU A 5 -3.35 -17.30 -15.84
CA LEU A 5 -2.86 -18.66 -15.61
C LEU A 5 -1.39 -18.83 -16.02
N LYS A 6 -1.03 -18.40 -17.23
CA LYS A 6 0.35 -18.45 -17.74
C LYS A 6 1.32 -17.60 -16.88
N ALA A 7 0.89 -16.40 -16.47
CA ALA A 7 1.70 -15.54 -15.63
C ALA A 7 1.96 -16.18 -14.26
N THR A 8 0.95 -16.79 -13.64
CA THR A 8 1.07 -17.50 -12.38
C THR A 8 2.03 -18.68 -12.47
N ASP A 9 1.92 -19.51 -13.50
CA ASP A 9 2.86 -20.63 -13.72
C ASP A 9 4.30 -20.12 -13.86
N GLY A 10 4.51 -19.02 -14.57
CA GLY A 10 5.82 -18.40 -14.70
C GLY A 10 6.34 -17.80 -13.37
N ILE A 11 5.48 -17.31 -12.50
CA ILE A 11 5.85 -16.83 -11.16
C ILE A 11 6.30 -18.01 -10.29
N LEU A 12 5.50 -19.08 -10.22
CA LEU A 12 5.81 -20.28 -9.45
C LEU A 12 7.17 -20.87 -9.87
N GLN A 13 7.40 -20.97 -11.19
CA GLN A 13 8.66 -21.47 -11.71
C GLN A 13 9.87 -20.61 -11.31
N ARG A 14 9.75 -19.28 -11.42
CA ARG A 14 10.85 -18.36 -11.04
C ARG A 14 11.15 -18.34 -9.56
N LEU A 15 10.12 -18.50 -8.73
CA LEU A 15 10.27 -18.56 -7.28
C LEU A 15 10.71 -19.93 -6.78
N GLY A 16 10.54 -20.99 -7.59
CA GLY A 16 10.86 -22.37 -7.20
C GLY A 16 9.92 -22.91 -6.11
N VAL A 17 8.66 -22.50 -6.12
CA VAL A 17 7.63 -22.91 -5.17
C VAL A 17 6.45 -23.57 -5.90
N ASP A 18 5.66 -24.33 -5.15
CA ASP A 18 4.48 -25.05 -5.67
C ASP A 18 3.19 -24.22 -5.56
N HIS A 19 3.16 -23.21 -4.70
CA HIS A 19 2.02 -22.32 -4.51
C HIS A 19 2.43 -20.90 -4.14
N LEU A 20 1.48 -19.98 -4.27
CA LEU A 20 1.55 -18.60 -3.78
C LEU A 20 0.54 -18.44 -2.63
N ASP A 21 0.94 -17.80 -1.55
CA ASP A 21 0.01 -17.39 -0.49
C ASP A 21 -1.01 -16.39 -1.02
N SER A 22 -0.56 -15.42 -1.82
CA SER A 22 -1.43 -14.42 -2.43
C SER A 22 -1.01 -14.07 -3.85
N LEU A 23 -1.99 -13.92 -4.74
CA LEU A 23 -1.82 -13.39 -6.09
C LEU A 23 -2.62 -12.09 -6.22
N LEU A 24 -1.94 -11.00 -6.58
CA LEU A 24 -2.58 -9.70 -6.77
C LEU A 24 -2.66 -9.33 -8.26
N LEU A 25 -3.84 -8.86 -8.71
CA LEU A 25 -3.97 -8.20 -10.01
C LEU A 25 -3.24 -6.86 -9.96
N HIS A 26 -2.16 -6.72 -10.75
CA HIS A 26 -1.18 -5.63 -10.58
C HIS A 26 -1.72 -4.24 -10.88
N ARG A 27 -2.61 -4.10 -11.87
CA ARG A 27 -3.18 -2.82 -12.29
C ARG A 27 -4.64 -2.96 -12.72
N PRO A 28 -5.44 -1.89 -12.60
CA PRO A 28 -6.74 -1.83 -13.26
C PRO A 28 -6.61 -2.01 -14.77
N ASP A 29 -7.57 -2.75 -15.34
CA ASP A 29 -7.74 -2.85 -16.79
C ASP A 29 -9.13 -2.31 -17.15
N ALA A 30 -9.18 -1.35 -18.07
CA ALA A 30 -10.43 -0.74 -18.51
C ALA A 30 -11.35 -1.74 -19.27
N LEU A 31 -10.75 -2.81 -19.80
CA LEU A 31 -11.46 -3.88 -20.52
C LEU A 31 -11.63 -5.14 -19.67
N MET A 32 -11.51 -5.02 -18.37
CA MET A 32 -11.62 -6.12 -17.43
C MET A 32 -13.04 -6.74 -17.46
N GLU A 33 -13.08 -8.04 -17.69
CA GLU A 33 -14.30 -8.84 -17.57
C GLU A 33 -14.21 -9.70 -16.30
N PRO A 34 -15.03 -9.41 -15.26
CA PRO A 34 -15.00 -10.16 -14.00
C PRO A 34 -15.16 -11.68 -14.16
N SER A 35 -15.97 -12.13 -15.13
CA SER A 35 -16.15 -13.56 -15.42
C SER A 35 -14.86 -14.27 -15.80
N GLU A 36 -14.00 -13.65 -16.63
CA GLU A 36 -12.71 -14.21 -17.01
C GLU A 36 -11.75 -14.32 -15.83
N ILE A 37 -11.81 -13.35 -14.92
CA ILE A 37 -11.00 -13.34 -13.70
C ILE A 37 -11.47 -14.45 -12.76
N THR A 38 -12.80 -14.58 -12.58
CA THR A 38 -13.41 -15.65 -11.78
C THR A 38 -12.97 -17.04 -12.25
N GLU A 39 -13.04 -17.30 -13.54
CA GLU A 39 -12.59 -18.59 -14.09
C GLU A 39 -11.11 -18.86 -13.82
N ALA A 40 -10.26 -17.83 -13.90
CA ALA A 40 -8.84 -17.98 -13.60
C ALA A 40 -8.60 -18.25 -12.10
N PHE A 41 -9.26 -17.50 -11.23
CA PHE A 41 -9.12 -17.62 -9.77
C PHE A 41 -9.66 -18.97 -9.28
N ASP A 42 -10.84 -19.40 -9.76
CA ASP A 42 -11.42 -20.70 -9.41
C ASP A 42 -10.46 -21.84 -9.78
N LEU A 43 -9.86 -21.78 -10.97
CA LEU A 43 -8.92 -22.80 -11.42
C LEU A 43 -7.63 -22.81 -10.58
N LEU A 44 -7.02 -21.64 -10.34
CA LEU A 44 -5.79 -21.53 -9.54
C LEU A 44 -6.01 -21.97 -8.09
N LYS A 45 -7.15 -21.62 -7.51
CA LYS A 45 -7.54 -22.07 -6.17
C LYS A 45 -7.75 -23.58 -6.12
N SER A 46 -8.51 -24.14 -7.06
CA SER A 46 -8.79 -25.60 -7.11
C SER A 46 -7.54 -26.45 -7.33
N GLN A 47 -6.54 -25.91 -8.03
CA GLN A 47 -5.23 -26.55 -8.22
C GLN A 47 -4.28 -26.37 -7.03
N GLY A 48 -4.66 -25.62 -6.01
CA GLY A 48 -3.79 -25.30 -4.88
C GLY A 48 -2.61 -24.38 -5.22
N LYS A 49 -2.59 -23.77 -6.42
CA LYS A 49 -1.50 -22.90 -6.87
C LYS A 49 -1.52 -21.52 -6.24
N VAL A 50 -2.69 -21.04 -5.80
CA VAL A 50 -2.88 -19.75 -5.13
C VAL A 50 -3.85 -19.93 -3.98
N LEU A 51 -3.47 -19.44 -2.80
CA LEU A 51 -4.30 -19.57 -1.60
C LEU A 51 -5.27 -18.40 -1.48
N ASP A 52 -4.82 -17.17 -1.71
CA ASP A 52 -5.64 -15.97 -1.61
C ASP A 52 -5.42 -15.01 -2.78
N PHE A 53 -6.38 -14.12 -2.99
CA PHE A 53 -6.37 -13.20 -4.13
C PHE A 53 -6.54 -11.76 -3.65
N GLY A 54 -5.95 -10.82 -4.41
CA GLY A 54 -6.07 -9.40 -4.13
C GLY A 54 -5.90 -8.58 -5.40
N VAL A 55 -5.80 -7.28 -5.20
CA VAL A 55 -5.70 -6.29 -6.27
C VAL A 55 -4.61 -5.26 -5.96
N SER A 56 -4.33 -4.39 -6.91
CA SER A 56 -3.44 -3.25 -6.73
C SER A 56 -4.01 -2.03 -7.43
N ASN A 57 -4.02 -0.89 -6.74
CA ASN A 57 -4.52 0.39 -7.23
C ASN A 57 -5.97 0.36 -7.76
N GLN A 58 -6.81 -0.47 -7.16
CA GLN A 58 -8.24 -0.53 -7.47
C GLN A 58 -9.01 0.45 -6.57
N ASN A 59 -9.97 1.18 -7.14
CA ASN A 59 -10.92 1.95 -6.37
C ASN A 59 -12.07 1.06 -5.84
N PRO A 60 -12.90 1.55 -4.90
CA PRO A 60 -14.00 0.77 -4.32
C PRO A 60 -14.96 0.17 -5.35
N MET A 61 -15.35 0.93 -6.36
CA MET A 61 -16.31 0.47 -7.37
C MET A 61 -15.73 -0.61 -8.28
N MET A 62 -14.45 -0.56 -8.57
CA MET A 62 -13.78 -1.63 -9.32
C MET A 62 -13.70 -2.92 -8.51
N MET A 63 -13.45 -2.81 -7.20
CA MET A 63 -13.48 -3.97 -6.30
C MET A 63 -14.89 -4.55 -6.18
N GLU A 64 -15.93 -3.72 -6.08
CA GLU A 64 -17.32 -4.19 -6.08
C GLU A 64 -17.72 -4.85 -7.41
N LEU A 65 -17.24 -4.30 -8.55
CA LEU A 65 -17.48 -4.92 -9.85
C LEU A 65 -16.85 -6.33 -9.93
N LEU A 66 -15.61 -6.50 -9.42
CA LEU A 66 -14.98 -7.82 -9.33
C LEU A 66 -15.77 -8.76 -8.41
N LYS A 67 -16.15 -8.31 -7.22
CA LYS A 67 -16.89 -9.11 -6.22
C LYS A 67 -18.27 -9.56 -6.70
N LYS A 68 -18.82 -8.95 -7.74
CA LYS A 68 -20.07 -9.41 -8.35
C LYS A 68 -19.98 -10.85 -8.89
N GLU A 69 -18.81 -11.25 -9.39
CA GLU A 69 -18.57 -12.55 -10.01
C GLU A 69 -17.52 -13.37 -9.25
N VAL A 70 -16.45 -12.71 -8.78
CA VAL A 70 -15.35 -13.34 -8.02
C VAL A 70 -15.85 -13.73 -6.62
N LYS A 71 -15.82 -15.03 -6.34
CA LYS A 71 -16.29 -15.61 -5.06
C LYS A 71 -15.25 -15.55 -3.96
N GLN A 72 -13.97 -15.52 -4.33
CA GLN A 72 -12.87 -15.46 -3.40
C GLN A 72 -12.82 -14.05 -2.78
N PRO A 73 -12.55 -13.94 -1.47
CA PRO A 73 -12.28 -12.65 -0.85
C PRO A 73 -11.10 -11.94 -1.54
N LEU A 74 -11.23 -10.63 -1.77
CA LEU A 74 -10.09 -9.80 -2.15
C LEU A 74 -9.38 -9.38 -0.86
N VAL A 75 -8.33 -10.13 -0.48
CA VAL A 75 -7.69 -9.99 0.83
C VAL A 75 -6.74 -8.79 0.93
N ALA A 76 -6.32 -8.23 -0.20
CA ALA A 76 -5.39 -7.10 -0.23
C ALA A 76 -5.67 -6.15 -1.38
N ASN A 77 -5.42 -4.85 -1.15
CA ASN A 77 -5.30 -3.84 -2.19
C ASN A 77 -3.93 -3.14 -2.01
N GLN A 78 -3.03 -3.34 -2.97
CA GLN A 78 -1.68 -2.77 -2.90
C GLN A 78 -1.68 -1.35 -3.47
N LEU A 79 -1.42 -0.36 -2.60
CA LEU A 79 -1.48 1.07 -2.92
C LEU A 79 -0.15 1.76 -2.68
N GLN A 80 0.19 2.76 -3.49
CA GLN A 80 1.32 3.64 -3.16
C GLN A 80 0.97 4.48 -1.94
N LEU A 81 1.83 4.44 -0.93
CA LEU A 81 1.67 5.23 0.27
C LEU A 81 3.02 5.49 0.93
N SER A 82 3.28 6.75 1.22
CA SER A 82 4.39 7.19 2.06
C SER A 82 4.03 8.49 2.78
N ALA A 83 4.84 8.93 3.74
CA ALA A 83 4.66 10.21 4.39
C ALA A 83 4.71 11.40 3.40
N ALA A 84 5.46 11.28 2.31
CA ALA A 84 5.55 12.29 1.25
C ALA A 84 4.55 12.08 0.11
N PHE A 85 3.83 10.95 0.05
CA PHE A 85 2.86 10.63 -0.99
C PHE A 85 1.67 9.86 -0.41
N SER A 86 0.53 10.51 -0.22
CA SER A 86 -0.65 9.93 0.44
C SER A 86 -2.00 10.34 -0.17
N PRO A 87 -2.12 10.52 -1.51
CA PRO A 87 -3.37 11.02 -2.10
C PRO A 87 -4.57 10.09 -1.85
N ALA A 88 -4.33 8.80 -1.64
CA ALA A 88 -5.40 7.81 -1.47
C ALA A 88 -6.29 8.05 -0.24
N PHE A 89 -5.80 8.69 0.83
CA PHE A 89 -6.61 9.03 2.01
C PHE A 89 -6.80 10.55 2.20
N GLU A 90 -6.09 11.38 1.46
CA GLU A 90 -6.20 12.85 1.62
C GLU A 90 -7.57 13.38 1.24
N SER A 91 -8.25 12.74 0.31
CA SER A 91 -9.64 13.08 -0.02
C SER A 91 -10.59 12.99 1.18
N GLY A 92 -10.33 12.09 2.12
CA GLY A 92 -11.08 11.98 3.38
C GLY A 92 -10.85 13.15 4.34
N PHE A 93 -9.75 13.90 4.20
CA PHE A 93 -9.48 15.11 4.98
C PHE A 93 -9.99 16.39 4.30
N HIS A 94 -10.09 16.38 2.98
CA HIS A 94 -10.41 17.57 2.18
C HIS A 94 -11.86 17.53 1.65
N VAL A 95 -12.78 17.00 2.46
CA VAL A 95 -14.21 16.96 2.12
C VAL A 95 -14.76 18.39 2.03
N ASN A 96 -15.44 18.69 0.92
CA ASN A 96 -16.01 20.01 0.64
C ASN A 96 -14.97 21.15 0.60
N MET A 97 -13.72 20.84 0.23
CA MET A 97 -12.66 21.83 0.06
C MET A 97 -12.27 21.97 -1.42
N GLU A 98 -11.84 23.18 -1.81
CA GLU A 98 -11.23 23.44 -3.09
C GLU A 98 -9.71 23.39 -2.99
N GLY A 99 -9.03 22.75 -3.96
CA GLY A 99 -7.57 22.73 -3.99
C GLY A 99 -6.99 21.57 -4.79
N THR A 100 -5.70 21.65 -5.08
CA THR A 100 -4.96 20.63 -5.84
C THR A 100 -4.73 19.33 -5.05
N VAL A 101 -4.79 19.38 -3.73
CA VAL A 101 -4.64 18.21 -2.85
C VAL A 101 -5.88 17.30 -2.82
N ALA A 102 -7.04 17.81 -3.25
CA ALA A 102 -8.29 17.05 -3.38
C ALA A 102 -8.41 16.31 -4.72
N ASN A 103 -7.30 15.84 -5.28
CA ASN A 103 -7.27 15.23 -6.63
C ASN A 103 -8.04 13.91 -6.74
N MET A 104 -8.11 13.13 -5.68
CA MET A 104 -8.90 11.88 -5.62
C MET A 104 -10.25 12.13 -4.95
N ARG A 105 -11.16 12.75 -5.68
CA ARG A 105 -12.48 13.19 -5.15
C ARG A 105 -13.48 12.07 -4.95
N ASP A 106 -13.25 10.90 -5.52
CA ASP A 106 -14.09 9.71 -5.27
C ASP A 106 -13.74 8.98 -3.97
N GLY A 107 -12.67 9.42 -3.28
CA GLY A 107 -12.25 9.02 -1.93
C GLY A 107 -12.58 7.59 -1.52
N SER A 108 -12.50 7.34 -0.23
CA SER A 108 -12.99 6.12 0.40
C SER A 108 -12.23 4.81 0.13
N ILE A 109 -11.10 4.79 -0.58
CA ILE A 109 -10.32 3.55 -0.77
C ILE A 109 -9.89 2.97 0.59
N PHE A 110 -9.40 3.81 1.49
CA PHE A 110 -8.97 3.42 2.82
C PHE A 110 -10.13 3.00 3.71
N GLU A 111 -11.23 3.75 3.68
CA GLU A 111 -12.45 3.44 4.40
C GLU A 111 -13.08 2.13 3.88
N TYR A 112 -13.09 1.93 2.58
CA TYR A 112 -13.56 0.71 1.96
C TYR A 112 -12.75 -0.51 2.41
N CYS A 113 -11.42 -0.41 2.38
CA CYS A 113 -10.55 -1.49 2.84
C CYS A 113 -10.75 -1.81 4.31
N ARG A 114 -10.94 -0.78 5.17
CA ARG A 114 -11.25 -0.98 6.59
C ARG A 114 -12.59 -1.66 6.82
N LEU A 115 -13.63 -1.26 6.07
CA LEU A 115 -14.99 -1.82 6.18
C LEU A 115 -15.09 -3.27 5.71
N ASN A 116 -14.23 -3.68 4.79
CA ASN A 116 -14.25 -5.01 4.18
C ASN A 116 -13.06 -5.89 4.61
N ASP A 117 -12.32 -5.49 5.65
CA ASP A 117 -11.15 -6.20 6.18
C ASP A 117 -10.07 -6.52 5.12
N VAL A 118 -9.96 -5.64 4.10
CA VAL A 118 -8.94 -5.73 3.05
C VAL A 118 -7.62 -5.15 3.53
N VAL A 119 -6.55 -5.91 3.45
CA VAL A 119 -5.20 -5.45 3.80
C VAL A 119 -4.72 -4.41 2.78
N ILE A 120 -4.20 -3.29 3.26
CA ILE A 120 -3.54 -2.28 2.43
C ILE A 120 -2.04 -2.55 2.43
N GLN A 121 -1.53 -2.99 1.29
CA GLN A 121 -0.09 -3.17 1.08
C GLN A 121 0.51 -1.88 0.51
N ALA A 122 1.18 -1.10 1.35
CA ALA A 122 1.79 0.16 0.97
C ALA A 122 3.12 -0.08 0.26
N TRP A 123 3.21 0.23 -1.03
CA TRP A 123 4.45 0.17 -1.79
C TRP A 123 5.13 1.55 -1.90
N SER A 124 6.41 1.59 -2.23
CA SER A 124 7.22 2.83 -2.30
C SER A 124 7.19 3.65 -1.01
N VAL A 125 7.19 3.01 0.13
CA VAL A 125 7.00 3.61 1.47
C VAL A 125 8.02 4.68 1.86
N LEU A 126 9.14 4.78 1.13
CA LEU A 126 10.19 5.79 1.33
C LEU A 126 10.32 6.75 0.15
N GLN A 127 9.48 6.63 -0.89
CA GLN A 127 9.58 7.47 -2.08
C GLN A 127 8.58 8.62 -2.06
N HIS A 128 8.93 9.69 -2.76
CA HIS A 128 8.01 10.78 -3.12
C HIS A 128 7.62 10.63 -4.59
N GLY A 129 6.34 10.70 -4.89
CA GLY A 129 5.84 10.54 -6.26
C GLY A 129 6.15 9.18 -6.89
N TYR A 130 5.91 9.08 -8.18
CA TYR A 130 6.10 7.84 -8.94
C TYR A 130 7.54 7.75 -9.46
N PHE A 131 8.39 6.99 -8.74
CA PHE A 131 9.83 6.82 -9.03
C PHE A 131 10.67 8.12 -9.04
N GLU A 132 10.25 9.14 -8.26
CA GLU A 132 10.96 10.42 -8.19
C GLU A 132 12.11 10.45 -7.19
N GLY A 133 12.26 9.40 -6.41
CA GLY A 133 13.34 9.23 -5.44
C GLY A 133 12.88 9.11 -3.98
N VAL A 134 13.85 8.93 -3.09
CA VAL A 134 13.63 8.76 -1.66
C VAL A 134 13.57 10.13 -0.97
N PHE A 135 12.56 10.36 -0.13
CA PHE A 135 12.43 11.62 0.62
C PHE A 135 13.28 11.64 1.90
N VAL A 136 13.56 10.47 2.51
CA VAL A 136 14.38 10.38 3.71
C VAL A 136 15.82 10.81 3.40
N GLY A 137 16.30 11.84 4.08
CA GLY A 137 17.63 12.43 3.84
C GLY A 137 17.71 13.35 2.61
N SER A 138 16.59 13.64 1.94
CA SER A 138 16.56 14.55 0.78
C SER A 138 16.38 16.01 1.23
N ASP A 139 17.18 16.91 0.64
CA ASP A 139 17.09 18.35 0.87
C ASP A 139 15.78 18.98 0.37
N LYS A 140 15.01 18.25 -0.43
CA LYS A 140 13.67 18.66 -0.87
C LYS A 140 12.64 18.65 0.28
N TYR A 141 12.91 17.90 1.35
CA TYR A 141 12.01 17.69 2.49
C TYR A 141 12.66 18.02 3.85
N PRO A 142 13.24 19.23 4.04
CA PRO A 142 14.03 19.53 5.23
C PRO A 142 13.19 19.47 6.51
N LYS A 143 11.95 19.97 6.50
CA LYS A 143 11.05 19.94 7.66
C LYS A 143 10.67 18.50 8.03
N LEU A 144 10.30 17.69 7.05
CA LEU A 144 9.96 16.27 7.25
C LEU A 144 11.17 15.52 7.82
N ASN A 145 12.36 15.69 7.24
CA ASN A 145 13.56 15.02 7.71
C ASN A 145 13.97 15.46 9.13
N ALA A 146 13.77 16.72 9.50
CA ALA A 146 14.01 17.17 10.87
C ALA A 146 13.11 16.43 11.88
N VAL A 147 11.82 16.24 11.58
CA VAL A 147 10.90 15.48 12.43
C VAL A 147 11.28 13.99 12.47
N LEU A 148 11.56 13.39 11.32
CA LEU A 148 11.96 11.99 11.25
C LEU A 148 13.23 11.70 12.04
N ASN A 149 14.26 12.55 11.94
CA ASN A 149 15.51 12.42 12.68
C ASN A 149 15.27 12.52 14.19
N ARG A 150 14.50 13.52 14.63
CA ARG A 150 14.17 13.70 16.06
C ARG A 150 13.41 12.48 16.64
N LEU A 151 12.47 11.93 15.88
CA LEU A 151 11.73 10.74 16.31
C LEU A 151 12.60 9.47 16.25
N ALA A 152 13.52 9.39 15.27
CA ALA A 152 14.51 8.33 15.18
C ALA A 152 15.40 8.29 16.44
N ASP A 153 15.88 9.46 16.88
CA ASP A 153 16.64 9.59 18.11
C ASP A 153 15.82 9.21 19.36
N LYS A 154 14.54 9.64 19.41
CA LYS A 154 13.63 9.29 20.51
C LYS A 154 13.42 7.78 20.63
N TYR A 155 13.19 7.10 19.52
CA TYR A 155 12.85 5.68 19.50
C TYR A 155 14.06 4.76 19.30
N GLN A 156 15.26 5.32 19.11
CA GLN A 156 16.53 4.60 18.88
C GLN A 156 16.44 3.66 17.64
N ILE A 157 15.81 4.15 16.57
CA ILE A 157 15.68 3.48 15.27
C ILE A 157 16.08 4.45 14.15
N SER A 158 16.14 3.98 12.91
CA SER A 158 16.47 4.86 11.78
C SER A 158 15.31 5.77 11.36
N PRO A 159 15.59 6.92 10.72
CA PRO A 159 14.55 7.77 10.12
C PRO A 159 13.69 7.03 9.09
N SER A 160 14.27 6.07 8.36
CA SER A 160 13.53 5.20 7.43
C SER A 160 12.54 4.30 8.18
N ALA A 161 12.93 3.73 9.31
CA ALA A 161 12.03 2.93 10.14
C ALA A 161 10.89 3.77 10.72
N VAL A 162 11.15 5.02 11.15
CA VAL A 162 10.11 5.97 11.58
C VAL A 162 9.12 6.26 10.44
N ALA A 163 9.61 6.48 9.21
CA ALA A 163 8.76 6.72 8.06
C ALA A 163 7.87 5.50 7.71
N ILE A 164 8.39 4.29 7.88
CA ILE A 164 7.61 3.06 7.72
C ILE A 164 6.60 2.92 8.87
N ALA A 165 6.98 3.19 10.11
CA ALA A 165 6.08 3.18 11.26
C ALA A 165 4.90 4.16 11.09
N TRP A 166 5.11 5.30 10.42
CA TRP A 166 4.05 6.23 10.07
C TRP A 166 2.98 5.58 9.18
N VAL A 167 3.39 4.82 8.18
CA VAL A 167 2.49 4.05 7.30
C VAL A 167 1.72 3.00 8.11
N LEU A 168 2.43 2.21 8.91
CA LEU A 168 1.85 1.13 9.70
C LEU A 168 0.90 1.62 10.81
N ARG A 169 1.04 2.88 11.26
CA ARG A 169 0.20 3.48 12.30
C ARG A 169 -1.22 3.81 11.85
N TYR A 170 -1.48 3.87 10.54
CA TYR A 170 -2.84 4.11 10.04
C TYR A 170 -3.79 3.02 10.54
N PRO A 171 -5.02 3.36 11.01
CA PRO A 171 -5.93 2.42 11.65
C PRO A 171 -6.66 1.51 10.63
N ALA A 172 -5.90 0.76 9.85
CA ALA A 172 -6.34 -0.29 8.93
C ALA A 172 -5.37 -1.47 9.03
N HIS A 173 -5.67 -2.57 8.36
CA HIS A 173 -4.72 -3.68 8.21
C HIS A 173 -3.62 -3.26 7.22
N MET A 174 -2.51 -2.73 7.75
CA MET A 174 -1.41 -2.17 6.95
C MET A 174 -0.25 -3.13 6.84
N GLN A 175 0.32 -3.26 5.65
CA GLN A 175 1.61 -3.91 5.39
C GLN A 175 2.51 -2.97 4.58
N ALA A 176 3.78 -2.86 4.96
CA ALA A 176 4.77 -2.10 4.22
C ALA A 176 5.54 -3.01 3.26
N VAL A 177 5.49 -2.70 1.96
CA VAL A 177 6.28 -3.39 0.93
C VAL A 177 7.58 -2.62 0.74
N ILE A 178 8.67 -3.17 1.28
CA ILE A 178 10.00 -2.54 1.22
C ILE A 178 10.72 -2.93 -0.07
N GLY A 179 11.36 -1.95 -0.73
CA GLY A 179 12.02 -2.12 -2.02
C GLY A 179 13.54 -2.31 -1.89
N THR A 180 14.00 -3.27 -1.07
CA THR A 180 15.43 -3.53 -0.90
C THR A 180 15.74 -5.02 -0.79
N THR A 181 16.91 -5.43 -1.30
CA THR A 181 17.47 -6.78 -1.15
C THR A 181 18.67 -6.80 -0.17
N LYS A 182 19.04 -5.64 0.40
CA LYS A 182 20.14 -5.56 1.36
C LYS A 182 19.68 -5.97 2.75
N ALA A 183 20.23 -7.04 3.31
CA ALA A 183 19.87 -7.60 4.62
C ALA A 183 19.88 -6.53 5.74
N SER A 184 20.91 -5.66 5.78
CA SER A 184 20.97 -4.59 6.77
C SER A 184 19.78 -3.63 6.71
N ARG A 185 19.32 -3.26 5.51
CA ARG A 185 18.15 -2.39 5.33
C ARG A 185 16.85 -3.10 5.68
N ILE A 186 16.75 -4.42 5.45
CA ILE A 186 15.59 -5.22 5.83
C ILE A 186 15.48 -5.24 7.37
N ILE A 187 16.59 -5.57 8.06
CA ILE A 187 16.65 -5.57 9.53
C ILE A 187 16.34 -4.18 10.11
N GLU A 188 16.85 -3.11 9.49
CA GLU A 188 16.57 -1.75 9.91
C GLU A 188 15.09 -1.37 9.71
N SER A 189 14.51 -1.71 8.58
CA SER A 189 13.10 -1.46 8.28
C SER A 189 12.16 -2.22 9.21
N SER A 190 12.50 -3.45 9.61
CA SER A 190 11.67 -4.26 10.51
C SER A 190 11.50 -3.62 11.89
N LYS A 191 12.43 -2.78 12.35
CA LYS A 191 12.31 -2.03 13.61
C LYS A 191 11.13 -1.05 13.63
N ALA A 192 10.53 -0.76 12.48
CA ALA A 192 9.30 0.02 12.41
C ALA A 192 8.12 -0.64 13.17
N THR A 193 8.15 -1.96 13.34
CA THR A 193 7.12 -2.70 14.08
C THR A 193 7.33 -2.71 15.59
N ASP A 194 8.51 -2.26 16.06
CA ASP A 194 8.85 -2.25 17.48
C ASP A 194 8.33 -0.98 18.19
N ILE A 195 7.80 -0.02 17.43
CA ILE A 195 7.30 1.24 17.95
C ILE A 195 5.85 1.51 17.51
N GLU A 196 5.15 2.27 18.32
CA GLU A 196 3.87 2.86 17.96
C GLU A 196 3.96 4.40 18.08
N LEU A 197 3.84 5.08 16.94
CA LEU A 197 3.78 6.55 16.93
C LEU A 197 2.50 7.02 17.63
N THR A 198 2.63 8.00 18.52
CA THR A 198 1.45 8.67 19.09
C THR A 198 0.68 9.40 17.99
N ARG A 199 -0.61 9.67 18.23
CA ARG A 199 -1.43 10.48 17.32
C ARG A 199 -0.79 11.84 16.98
N LYS A 200 -0.20 12.50 17.99
CA LYS A 200 0.48 13.79 17.82
C LYS A 200 1.68 13.68 16.87
N GLU A 201 2.50 12.66 17.04
CA GLU A 201 3.69 12.42 16.19
C GLU A 201 3.30 12.04 14.76
N TRP A 202 2.23 11.27 14.59
CA TRP A 202 1.71 10.92 13.27
C TRP A 202 1.29 12.18 12.49
N TYR A 203 0.54 13.07 13.12
CA TYR A 203 0.12 14.35 12.52
C TYR A 203 1.27 15.33 12.34
N GLU A 204 2.27 15.32 13.22
CA GLU A 204 3.47 16.15 13.08
C GLU A 204 4.26 15.77 11.80
N ILE A 205 4.41 14.47 11.53
CA ILE A 205 5.01 13.98 10.28
C ILE A 205 4.16 14.39 9.08
N TYR A 206 2.84 14.26 9.16
CA TYR A 206 1.92 14.66 8.12
C TYR A 206 2.07 16.13 7.74
N TRP A 207 2.06 17.04 8.71
CA TRP A 207 2.27 18.47 8.48
C TRP A 207 3.67 18.79 7.95
N ALA A 208 4.70 18.16 8.51
CA ALA A 208 6.07 18.39 8.10
C ALA A 208 6.33 17.96 6.65
N SER A 209 5.47 17.08 6.08
CA SER A 209 5.51 16.68 4.67
C SER A 209 4.92 17.75 3.72
N GLY A 210 4.47 18.88 4.24
CA GLY A 210 3.92 20.00 3.45
C GLY A 210 2.42 19.88 3.16
N LYS A 211 1.72 19.05 3.92
CA LYS A 211 0.26 18.85 3.80
C LYS A 211 -0.47 19.67 4.84
N ASP A 212 -1.64 20.16 4.47
CA ASP A 212 -2.51 20.92 5.34
C ASP A 212 -3.66 20.04 5.87
N LEU A 213 -4.15 20.39 7.05
CA LEU A 213 -5.43 19.94 7.58
C LEU A 213 -6.41 21.11 7.57
N PRO A 214 -7.72 20.83 7.38
CA PRO A 214 -8.75 21.87 7.47
C PRO A 214 -8.81 22.50 8.85
#